data_3bf7face5b30f43b1800f37648265de5
#
_entry.id   3bf7face5b30f43b1800f37648265de5
#
_cell.length_a   1.000
_cell.length_b   1.000
_cell.length_c   1.000
_cell.angle_alpha   90.00
_cell.angle_beta   90.00
_cell.angle_gamma   90.00
#
_symmetry.space_group_name_H-M   'P 1'
#
loop_
_entity.id
_entity.type
_entity.pdbx_description
1 polymer ?
#
loop_
_entity_poly.entity_id
_entity_poly.type
_entity_poly.pdbx_seq_one_letter_code
_entity_poly.pdbx_strand_id
1 'polypeptide(L)'
;MKKTNYWDEMHEAPIVHSKSIESSWPLFESSRLRVRIENGKVEDNLPIDALLVPGKKTSKKLIVAFHGAIQRKLIKIPRFEWLSQLNKREEHKLYIADTTLELNEDLTLGWYIGKPNDYLIEKIRKFIEHVRYINEIEEIVLMGS
;
A
#
# COMPACT_ATOMS: atom_id res chain seq x y z
N MET A 1 -11.61 -17.94 -14.90
CA MET A 1 -11.65 -16.58 -14.35
C MET A 1 -11.36 -16.63 -12.85
N LYS A 2 -10.29 -15.99 -12.43
CA LYS A 2 -9.84 -16.09 -11.04
C LYS A 2 -10.32 -14.87 -10.23
N LYS A 3 -11.62 -14.84 -9.96
CA LYS A 3 -12.21 -13.70 -9.25
C LYS A 3 -11.73 -13.57 -7.80
N THR A 4 -11.31 -14.69 -7.19
CA THR A 4 -10.84 -14.69 -5.79
C THR A 4 -9.61 -13.82 -5.57
N ASN A 5 -8.83 -13.51 -6.63
CA ASN A 5 -7.65 -12.67 -6.55
C ASN A 5 -7.97 -11.18 -6.69
N TYR A 6 -9.24 -10.83 -6.83
CA TYR A 6 -9.67 -9.45 -7.06
C TYR A 6 -10.43 -8.86 -5.90
N TRP A 7 -10.51 -9.57 -4.79
CA TRP A 7 -11.19 -9.08 -3.59
C TRP A 7 -10.44 -9.46 -2.34
N ASP A 8 -10.23 -8.48 -1.48
CA ASP A 8 -9.59 -8.65 -0.18
C ASP A 8 -10.66 -8.55 0.91
N GLU A 9 -11.08 -9.70 1.44
CA GLU A 9 -12.12 -9.75 2.46
C GLU A 9 -11.67 -9.13 3.77
N MET A 10 -10.41 -9.31 4.14
CA MET A 10 -9.88 -8.78 5.40
C MET A 10 -9.93 -7.25 5.42
N HIS A 11 -9.64 -6.62 4.31
CA HIS A 11 -9.59 -5.16 4.22
C HIS A 11 -10.81 -4.56 3.48
N GLU A 12 -11.74 -5.41 3.09
CA GLU A 12 -13.00 -5.03 2.44
C GLU A 12 -12.76 -4.11 1.24
N ALA A 13 -11.93 -4.58 0.32
CA ALA A 13 -11.56 -3.80 -0.85
C ALA A 13 -11.34 -4.69 -2.07
N PRO A 14 -11.69 -4.20 -3.28
CA PRO A 14 -11.25 -4.87 -4.49
C PRO A 14 -9.73 -4.74 -4.61
N ILE A 15 -9.11 -5.74 -5.25
CA ILE A 15 -7.69 -5.74 -5.53
C ILE A 15 -7.51 -5.52 -7.03
N VAL A 16 -6.78 -4.45 -7.36
CA VAL A 16 -6.42 -4.15 -8.74
C VAL A 16 -4.94 -4.45 -8.93
N HIS A 17 -4.64 -5.29 -9.91
CA HIS A 17 -3.28 -5.67 -10.23
C HIS A 17 -2.76 -4.83 -11.40
N SER A 18 -1.52 -4.39 -11.29
CA SER A 18 -0.85 -3.64 -12.33
C SER A 18 0.60 -4.09 -12.44
N LYS A 19 1.21 -3.95 -13.61
CA LYS A 19 2.61 -4.35 -13.83
C LYS A 19 3.60 -3.23 -13.56
N SER A 20 3.14 -1.99 -13.55
CA SER A 20 4.00 -0.83 -13.31
C SER A 20 3.24 0.24 -12.54
N ILE A 21 4.00 1.15 -11.95
CA ILE A 21 3.42 2.31 -11.26
C ILE A 21 2.65 3.15 -12.28
N GLU A 22 3.25 3.40 -13.43
CA GLU A 22 2.69 4.27 -14.45
C GLU A 22 1.38 3.73 -15.02
N SER A 23 1.22 2.42 -15.11
CA SER A 23 -0.01 1.80 -15.61
C SER A 23 -1.08 1.65 -14.54
N SER A 24 -0.75 1.90 -13.27
CA SER A 24 -1.72 1.81 -12.18
C SER A 24 -2.57 3.07 -12.10
N TRP A 25 -3.78 2.91 -11.56
CA TRP A 25 -4.71 4.03 -11.40
C TRP A 25 -5.21 4.11 -9.96
N PRO A 26 -4.35 4.53 -9.01
CA PRO A 26 -4.70 4.59 -7.58
C PRO A 26 -5.51 5.85 -7.26
N LEU A 27 -6.78 5.82 -7.60
CA LEU A 27 -7.69 6.95 -7.44
C LEU A 27 -8.55 6.78 -6.18
N PHE A 28 -8.63 7.83 -5.35
CA PHE A 28 -9.55 7.87 -4.22
C PHE A 28 -10.94 8.21 -4.72
N GLU A 29 -11.85 7.24 -4.61
CA GLU A 29 -13.24 7.41 -5.00
C GLU A 29 -14.14 7.26 -3.77
N SER A 30 -15.23 6.52 -3.87
CA SER A 30 -16.18 6.40 -2.76
C SER A 30 -15.93 5.18 -1.87
N SER A 31 -15.04 4.29 -2.25
CA SER A 31 -14.78 3.06 -1.51
C SER A 31 -13.30 2.73 -1.49
N ARG A 32 -12.94 1.78 -0.63
CA ARG A 32 -11.56 1.32 -0.50
C ARG A 32 -11.09 0.65 -1.78
N LEU A 33 -9.79 0.73 -2.04
CA LEU A 33 -9.15 0.10 -3.20
C LEU A 33 -7.79 -0.44 -2.77
N ARG A 34 -7.55 -1.72 -3.03
CA ARG A 34 -6.21 -2.29 -2.84
C ARG A 34 -5.51 -2.36 -4.19
N VAL A 35 -4.31 -1.82 -4.25
CA VAL A 35 -3.49 -1.80 -5.47
C VAL A 35 -2.26 -2.65 -5.23
N ARG A 36 -2.05 -3.65 -6.12
CA ARG A 36 -0.83 -4.44 -6.09
C ARG A 36 -0.11 -4.28 -7.42
N ILE A 37 1.09 -3.74 -7.35
CA ILE A 37 1.94 -3.55 -8.53
C ILE A 37 3.01 -4.62 -8.47
N GLU A 38 2.93 -5.56 -9.41
CA GLU A 38 3.77 -6.74 -9.41
C GLU A 38 4.16 -7.09 -10.84
N ASN A 39 5.45 -7.33 -11.05
CA ASN A 39 5.96 -7.71 -12.36
C ASN A 39 7.03 -8.77 -12.17
N GLY A 40 6.67 -10.03 -12.46
CA GLY A 40 7.54 -11.17 -12.27
C GLY A 40 7.50 -11.72 -10.86
N LYS A 41 8.54 -12.44 -10.49
CA LYS A 41 8.64 -13.06 -9.17
C LYS A 41 9.04 -12.05 -8.11
N VAL A 42 8.55 -12.25 -6.89
CA VAL A 42 8.88 -11.39 -5.75
C VAL A 42 10.39 -11.31 -5.53
N GLU A 43 11.10 -12.43 -5.69
CA GLU A 43 12.55 -12.49 -5.51
C GLU A 43 13.31 -11.60 -6.50
N ASP A 44 12.76 -11.40 -7.69
CA ASP A 44 13.39 -10.63 -8.75
C ASP A 44 12.96 -9.16 -8.74
N ASN A 45 11.73 -8.89 -8.29
CA ASN A 45 11.17 -7.56 -8.34
C ASN A 45 10.10 -7.42 -7.25
N LEU A 46 10.44 -6.73 -6.16
CA LEU A 46 9.52 -6.56 -5.05
C LEU A 46 8.28 -5.78 -5.46
N PRO A 47 7.10 -6.27 -5.10
CA PRO A 47 5.87 -5.57 -5.44
C PRO A 47 5.61 -4.36 -4.54
N ILE A 48 4.72 -3.48 -5.01
CA ILE A 48 4.09 -2.49 -4.15
C ILE A 48 2.71 -3.04 -3.82
N ASP A 49 2.34 -2.97 -2.55
CA ASP A 49 1.02 -3.40 -2.09
C ASP A 49 0.47 -2.32 -1.17
N ALA A 50 -0.63 -1.72 -1.56
CA ALA A 50 -1.16 -0.55 -0.90
C ALA A 50 -2.67 -0.59 -0.79
N LEU A 51 -3.20 -0.03 0.29
CA LEU A 51 -4.64 0.12 0.50
C LEU A 51 -4.98 1.60 0.50
N LEU A 52 -5.88 1.99 -0.40
CA LEU A 52 -6.41 3.35 -0.48
C LEU A 52 -7.74 3.41 0.26
N VAL A 53 -7.84 4.31 1.22
CA VAL A 53 -9.09 4.55 1.95
C VAL A 53 -9.46 6.02 1.74
N PRO A 54 -10.55 6.31 1.01
CA PRO A 54 -10.92 7.70 0.76
C PRO A 54 -11.36 8.40 2.03
N GLY A 55 -11.02 9.66 2.12
CA GLY A 55 -11.52 10.55 3.14
C GLY A 55 -12.65 11.39 2.58
N LYS A 56 -12.75 12.64 3.03
CA LYS A 56 -13.73 13.57 2.50
C LYS A 56 -13.42 13.87 1.04
N LYS A 57 -14.44 13.80 0.19
CA LYS A 57 -14.28 13.94 -1.25
C LYS A 57 -13.52 15.20 -1.70
N THR A 58 -13.71 16.29 -0.97
CA THR A 58 -13.06 17.57 -1.27
C THR A 58 -11.67 17.71 -0.68
N SER A 59 -11.20 16.74 0.08
CA SER A 59 -9.89 16.83 0.72
C SER A 59 -8.75 16.77 -0.31
N LYS A 60 -7.77 17.64 -0.11
CA LYS A 60 -6.52 17.66 -0.89
C LYS A 60 -5.34 17.19 -0.05
N LYS A 61 -5.63 16.55 1.07
CA LYS A 61 -4.61 16.05 2.00
C LYS A 61 -4.56 14.53 2.00
N LEU A 62 -3.36 14.00 2.14
CA LEU A 62 -3.11 12.55 2.14
C LEU A 62 -2.26 12.18 3.35
N ILE A 63 -2.72 11.18 4.10
CA ILE A 63 -1.92 10.53 5.13
C ILE A 63 -1.38 9.24 4.54
N VAL A 64 -0.06 9.09 4.55
CA VAL A 64 0.59 7.84 4.13
C VAL A 64 1.07 7.13 5.39
N ALA A 65 0.56 5.92 5.62
CA ALA A 65 0.83 5.16 6.84
C ALA A 65 1.67 3.92 6.55
N PHE A 66 2.70 3.74 7.37
CA PHE A 66 3.62 2.61 7.31
C PHE A 66 3.48 1.78 8.57
N HIS A 67 3.69 0.47 8.46
CA HIS A 67 3.62 -0.39 9.64
C HIS A 67 5.01 -0.71 10.20
N GLY A 68 5.03 -1.14 11.47
CA GLY A 68 6.23 -1.59 12.14
C GLY A 68 6.37 -3.11 12.11
N ALA A 69 7.05 -3.64 13.12
CA ALA A 69 7.24 -5.08 13.25
C ALA A 69 5.90 -5.81 13.44
N ILE A 70 5.82 -7.01 12.92
CA ILE A 70 4.62 -7.85 13.04
C ILE A 70 4.99 -9.23 13.56
N GLN A 71 4.03 -9.88 14.23
CA GLN A 71 4.15 -11.27 14.64
C GLN A 71 3.52 -12.14 13.56
N ARG A 72 4.35 -12.76 12.73
CA ARG A 72 3.91 -13.51 11.54
C ARG A 72 2.92 -14.63 11.86
N LYS A 73 2.95 -15.18 13.06
CA LYS A 73 2.02 -16.22 13.49
C LYS A 73 0.63 -15.70 13.77
N LEU A 74 0.50 -14.42 14.15
CA LEU A 74 -0.77 -13.80 14.54
C LEU A 74 -1.31 -12.87 13.47
N ILE A 75 -0.44 -12.28 12.69
CA ILE A 75 -0.81 -11.25 11.70
C ILE A 75 -0.41 -11.72 10.31
N LYS A 76 -1.38 -11.78 9.42
CA LYS A 76 -1.12 -12.10 8.02
C LYS A 76 -0.63 -10.88 7.26
N ILE A 77 0.25 -11.09 6.31
CA ILE A 77 0.66 -10.04 5.38
C ILE A 77 -0.23 -10.08 4.14
N PRO A 78 -0.50 -8.94 3.49
CA PRO A 78 0.04 -7.62 3.80
C PRO A 78 -0.56 -7.04 5.07
N ARG A 79 0.21 -6.22 5.78
CA ARG A 79 -0.25 -5.50 6.97
C ARG A 79 -0.51 -4.04 6.61
N PHE A 80 -1.70 -3.57 6.89
CA PHE A 80 -2.06 -2.15 6.74
C PHE A 80 -2.41 -1.63 8.14
N GLU A 81 -1.43 -1.04 8.79
CA GLU A 81 -1.56 -0.57 10.17
C GLU A 81 -2.22 0.81 10.23
N TRP A 82 -2.82 1.12 11.36
CA TRP A 82 -3.47 2.41 11.64
C TRP A 82 -4.89 2.56 11.05
N LEU A 83 -5.46 1.50 10.47
CA LEU A 83 -6.79 1.58 9.87
C LEU A 83 -7.86 2.07 10.84
N SER A 84 -7.92 1.51 12.05
CA SER A 84 -8.95 1.90 13.01
C SER A 84 -8.68 3.30 13.58
N GLN A 85 -7.43 3.66 13.79
CA GLN A 85 -7.06 4.95 14.35
C GLN A 85 -7.34 6.11 13.38
N LEU A 86 -7.21 5.86 12.08
CA LEU A 86 -7.36 6.89 11.06
C LEU A 86 -8.73 6.89 10.38
N ASN A 87 -9.58 5.94 10.72
CA ASN A 87 -10.83 5.66 10.03
C ASN A 87 -11.78 6.89 9.92
N LYS A 88 -11.81 7.73 10.95
CA LYS A 88 -12.68 8.91 10.96
C LYS A 88 -12.03 10.21 10.48
N ARG A 89 -10.77 10.13 10.04
CA ARG A 89 -10.06 11.31 9.55
C ARG A 89 -10.59 11.75 8.20
N GLU A 90 -10.64 13.06 7.97
CA GLU A 90 -11.14 13.62 6.72
C GLU A 90 -10.16 13.50 5.57
N GLU A 91 -8.87 13.38 5.86
CA GLU A 91 -7.84 13.21 4.84
C GLU A 91 -8.01 11.86 4.13
N HIS A 92 -7.58 11.79 2.89
CA HIS A 92 -7.42 10.50 2.22
C HIS A 92 -6.28 9.74 2.89
N LYS A 93 -6.36 8.41 2.91
CA LYS A 93 -5.36 7.57 3.58
C LYS A 93 -4.80 6.55 2.61
N LEU A 94 -3.49 6.44 2.60
CA LEU A 94 -2.75 5.45 1.82
C LEU A 94 -1.92 4.61 2.78
N TYR A 95 -2.27 3.33 2.89
CA TYR A 95 -1.55 2.38 3.74
C TYR A 95 -0.64 1.56 2.87
N ILE A 96 0.65 1.49 3.23
CA ILE A 96 1.65 0.80 2.44
C ILE A 96 2.20 -0.39 3.21
N ALA A 97 2.13 -1.56 2.59
CA ALA A 97 2.69 -2.78 3.15
C ALA A 97 4.19 -2.84 2.89
N ASP A 98 4.91 -3.46 3.82
CA ASP A 98 6.33 -3.72 3.64
C ASP A 98 6.50 -5.07 2.93
N THR A 99 6.59 -5.04 1.62
CA THR A 99 6.71 -6.26 0.84
C THR A 99 8.08 -6.93 0.93
N THR A 100 9.05 -6.30 1.60
CA THR A 100 10.31 -6.98 1.96
C THR A 100 10.00 -8.26 2.74
N LEU A 101 8.93 -8.25 3.53
CA LEU A 101 8.51 -9.41 4.33
C LEU A 101 8.12 -10.61 3.47
N GLU A 102 7.80 -10.40 2.21
CA GLU A 102 7.44 -11.50 1.30
C GLU A 102 8.65 -12.32 0.85
N LEU A 103 9.87 -11.82 1.11
CA LEU A 103 11.10 -12.52 0.75
C LEU A 103 11.37 -13.73 1.65
N ASN A 104 10.88 -13.70 2.88
CA ASN A 104 11.11 -14.78 3.84
C ASN A 104 10.01 -14.74 4.90
N GLU A 105 9.39 -15.89 5.17
CA GLU A 105 8.30 -15.99 6.15
C GLU A 105 8.77 -15.78 7.60
N ASP A 106 10.06 -15.82 7.86
CA ASP A 106 10.60 -15.58 9.20
C ASP A 106 10.86 -14.09 9.47
N LEU A 107 10.80 -13.24 8.45
CA LEU A 107 10.98 -11.81 8.63
C LEU A 107 9.78 -11.20 9.35
N THR A 108 10.05 -10.43 10.39
CA THR A 108 9.02 -9.71 11.15
C THR A 108 9.09 -8.20 10.92
N LEU A 109 10.19 -7.72 10.37
CA LEU A 109 10.40 -6.30 10.12
C LEU A 109 11.37 -6.15 8.96
N GLY A 110 10.98 -5.39 7.97
CA GLY A 110 11.80 -5.19 6.76
C GLY A 110 12.27 -3.76 6.59
N TRP A 111 11.76 -2.82 7.40
CA TRP A 111 12.09 -1.40 7.31
C TRP A 111 11.84 -0.80 5.92
N TYR A 112 11.04 -1.46 5.08
CA TYR A 112 10.79 -1.03 3.70
C TYR A 112 12.06 -0.91 2.86
N ILE A 113 13.12 -1.61 3.26
CA ILE A 113 14.42 -1.53 2.60
C ILE A 113 14.45 -2.27 1.27
N GLY A 114 13.81 -3.45 1.25
CA GLY A 114 13.89 -4.32 0.08
C GLY A 114 15.17 -5.16 0.13
N LYS A 115 15.86 -5.23 -0.99
CA LYS A 115 17.08 -6.02 -1.13
C LYS A 115 18.06 -5.29 -2.05
N PRO A 116 19.33 -5.72 -2.13
CA PRO A 116 20.30 -5.10 -3.05
C PRO A 116 19.76 -5.07 -4.48
N ASN A 117 19.92 -3.94 -5.14
CA ASN A 117 19.44 -3.67 -6.48
C ASN A 117 17.92 -3.64 -6.65
N ASP A 118 17.17 -3.68 -5.54
CA ASP A 118 15.71 -3.55 -5.57
C ASP A 118 15.26 -2.89 -4.27
N TYR A 119 15.52 -1.59 -4.18
CA TYR A 119 15.23 -0.81 -2.97
C TYR A 119 13.76 -0.41 -2.95
N LEU A 120 13.02 -1.04 -2.05
CA LEU A 120 11.58 -0.86 -1.95
C LEU A 120 11.18 0.59 -1.69
N ILE A 121 11.92 1.30 -0.84
CA ILE A 121 11.56 2.67 -0.49
C ILE A 121 11.60 3.60 -1.72
N GLU A 122 12.48 3.34 -2.68
CA GLU A 122 12.52 4.12 -3.91
C GLU A 122 11.28 3.92 -4.76
N LYS A 123 10.80 2.68 -4.84
CA LYS A 123 9.55 2.37 -5.55
C LYS A 123 8.36 3.00 -4.85
N ILE A 124 8.34 2.94 -3.52
CA ILE A 124 7.26 3.53 -2.72
C ILE A 124 7.22 5.04 -2.93
N ARG A 125 8.37 5.70 -2.94
CA ARG A 125 8.42 7.13 -3.19
C ARG A 125 7.81 7.49 -4.54
N LYS A 126 8.16 6.74 -5.57
CA LYS A 126 7.59 6.94 -6.91
C LYS A 126 6.08 6.70 -6.92
N PHE A 127 5.64 5.68 -6.21
CA PHE A 127 4.21 5.37 -6.12
C PHE A 127 3.44 6.47 -5.40
N ILE A 128 3.97 6.98 -4.29
CA ILE A 128 3.34 8.08 -3.56
C ILE A 128 3.22 9.32 -4.46
N GLU A 129 4.26 9.64 -5.22
CA GLU A 129 4.21 10.76 -6.16
C GLU A 129 3.16 10.55 -7.24
N HIS A 130 3.01 9.30 -7.71
CA HIS A 130 1.98 8.95 -8.69
C HIS A 130 0.57 9.12 -8.10
N VAL A 131 0.37 8.65 -6.88
CA VAL A 131 -0.91 8.83 -6.16
C VAL A 131 -1.21 10.31 -6.00
N ARG A 132 -0.21 11.08 -5.59
CA ARG A 132 -0.36 12.53 -5.42
C ARG A 132 -0.79 13.21 -6.71
N TYR A 133 -0.14 12.86 -7.80
CA TYR A 133 -0.42 13.45 -9.12
C TYR A 133 -1.84 13.12 -9.58
N ILE A 134 -2.22 11.85 -9.53
CA ILE A 134 -3.54 11.40 -9.99
C ILE A 134 -4.67 12.03 -9.19
N ASN A 135 -4.48 12.21 -7.89
CA ASN A 135 -5.52 12.71 -6.98
C ASN A 135 -5.41 14.21 -6.70
N GLU A 136 -4.48 14.90 -7.32
CA GLU A 136 -4.25 16.33 -7.12
C GLU A 136 -4.08 16.68 -5.64
N ILE A 137 -3.29 15.88 -4.94
CA ILE A 137 -3.02 16.06 -3.52
C ILE A 137 -2.03 17.22 -3.32
N GLU A 138 -2.35 18.12 -2.39
CA GLU A 138 -1.52 19.29 -2.09
C GLU A 138 -0.61 19.11 -0.88
N GLU A 139 -1.05 18.31 0.09
CA GLU A 139 -0.28 18.10 1.31
C GLU A 139 -0.22 16.62 1.66
N ILE A 140 0.98 16.13 1.98
CA ILE A 140 1.21 14.74 2.39
C ILE A 140 1.78 14.72 3.79
N VAL A 141 1.20 13.86 4.64
CA VAL A 141 1.70 13.60 6.00
C VAL A 141 2.12 12.14 6.06
N LEU A 142 3.35 11.89 6.48
CA LEU A 142 3.86 10.53 6.65
C LEU A 142 3.67 10.10 8.10
N MET A 143 3.23 8.87 8.30
CA MET A 143 2.97 8.32 9.62
C MET A 143 3.52 6.90 9.70
N GLY A 144 4.22 6.60 10.79
CA GLY A 144 4.80 5.28 11.00
C GLY A 144 4.80 4.87 12.45
N SER A 145 5.23 3.65 12.72
CA SER A 145 5.35 3.13 14.08
C SER A 145 6.75 2.60 14.37
#